data_627da2c2f1603f95ad994488bb49da1d
#
_entry.id   627da2c2f1603f95ad994488bb49da1d
#
_cell.length_a   1.000
_cell.length_b   1.000
_cell.length_c   1.000
_cell.angle_alpha   90.00
_cell.angle_beta   90.00
_cell.angle_gamma   90.00
#
_symmetry.space_group_name_H-M   'P 1'
#
loop_
_entity.id
_entity.type
_entity.pdbx_description
1 polymer ?
#
loop_
_entity_poly.entity_id
_entity_poly.type
_entity_poly.pdbx_seq_one_letter_code
_entity_poly.pdbx_strand_id
1 'polypeptide(L)'
;SLGDSYGDGVARYFGLGSKYGNHLNEYKNMTTHNYINDLMQTASSWNHDVSLSGGTDKTKFYSSVNYMDDEGIRVKSGFQRWNANFKLTQKINKKLTADFDLRYSEIEVNGSGFGNATSAYTYRPVDNPLGDASFTAGFGQGDTNMEETSNPLYYLNTVDYIKNMYRIRAKGALTWNVIKGLTAKTELSLNRNWNQEKTWNAGQTEK
;
A
#
# COMPACT_ATOMS: atom_id res chain seq x y z
N SER A 1 36.43 28.67 15.80
CA SER A 1 35.87 28.31 14.49
C SER A 1 34.40 27.97 14.63
N LEU A 2 33.62 28.02 13.54
CA LEU A 2 32.17 27.65 13.56
C LEU A 2 31.97 26.23 14.08
N GLY A 3 32.91 25.32 13.82
CA GLY A 3 32.83 23.94 14.31
C GLY A 3 32.88 23.81 15.83
N ASP A 4 33.59 24.71 16.50
CA ASP A 4 33.70 24.69 17.96
C ASP A 4 32.43 25.16 18.67
N SER A 5 31.56 25.89 17.93
CA SER A 5 30.30 26.44 18.45
C SER A 5 29.13 25.42 18.36
N TYR A 6 29.23 24.39 17.52
CA TYR A 6 28.16 23.45 17.28
C TYR A 6 28.33 22.07 17.95
N GLY A 7 29.42 21.88 18.67
CA GLY A 7 29.80 20.58 19.19
C GLY A 7 30.38 19.64 18.11
N ASP A 8 31.19 18.69 18.57
CA ASP A 8 31.99 17.85 17.68
C ASP A 8 31.16 16.99 16.72
N GLY A 9 30.01 16.50 17.17
CA GLY A 9 29.12 15.66 16.36
C GLY A 9 28.49 16.40 15.16
N VAL A 10 28.00 17.62 15.39
CA VAL A 10 27.41 18.46 14.34
C VAL A 10 28.49 18.97 13.39
N ALA A 11 29.59 19.43 13.92
CA ALA A 11 30.74 19.91 13.11
C ALA A 11 31.26 18.82 12.18
N ARG A 12 31.34 17.59 12.66
CA ARG A 12 31.76 16.41 11.92
C ARG A 12 30.75 16.05 10.86
N TYR A 13 29.44 15.99 11.20
CA TYR A 13 28.34 15.63 10.29
C TYR A 13 28.28 16.57 9.07
N PHE A 14 28.45 17.87 9.29
CA PHE A 14 28.39 18.86 8.23
C PHE A 14 29.76 19.28 7.69
N GLY A 15 30.86 18.69 8.16
CA GLY A 15 32.21 19.09 7.74
C GLY A 15 32.55 20.53 8.09
N LEU A 16 32.10 21.01 9.26
CA LEU A 16 32.31 22.38 9.70
C LEU A 16 33.59 22.52 10.53
N GLY A 17 34.29 23.65 10.34
CA GLY A 17 35.53 23.94 11.06
C GLY A 17 36.76 23.28 10.44
N SER A 18 37.94 23.77 10.85
CA SER A 18 39.24 23.37 10.28
C SER A 18 39.55 21.88 10.45
N LYS A 19 39.06 21.28 11.51
CA LYS A 19 39.22 19.84 11.79
C LYS A 19 38.52 18.94 10.79
N TYR A 20 37.44 19.40 10.20
CA TYR A 20 36.56 18.64 9.29
C TYR A 20 36.46 19.24 7.87
N GLY A 21 37.47 20.02 7.46
CA GLY A 21 37.59 20.55 6.11
C GLY A 21 36.90 21.90 5.85
N ASN A 22 36.13 22.41 6.80
CA ASN A 22 35.48 23.74 6.73
C ASN A 22 34.62 23.96 5.47
N HIS A 23 33.77 23.01 5.14
CA HIS A 23 32.94 23.01 3.92
C HIS A 23 31.70 23.95 3.96
N LEU A 24 31.65 24.93 4.90
CA LEU A 24 30.52 25.85 5.05
C LEU A 24 30.17 26.61 3.75
N ASN A 25 31.19 26.98 2.96
CA ASN A 25 30.97 27.73 1.74
C ASN A 25 30.31 26.88 0.63
N GLU A 26 30.50 25.58 0.67
CA GLU A 26 29.87 24.64 -0.27
C GLU A 26 28.36 24.55 -0.02
N TYR A 27 27.95 24.57 1.25
CA TYR A 27 26.51 24.58 1.61
C TYR A 27 25.80 25.88 1.24
N LYS A 28 26.46 27.02 1.09
CA LYS A 28 25.81 28.28 0.77
C LYS A 28 25.16 28.34 -0.61
N ASN A 29 25.67 27.56 -1.53
CA ASN A 29 25.18 27.54 -2.94
C ASN A 29 24.40 26.28 -3.30
N MET A 30 24.10 25.43 -2.30
CA MET A 30 23.37 24.19 -2.54
C MET A 30 21.87 24.43 -2.66
N THR A 31 21.25 23.68 -3.55
CA THR A 31 19.80 23.61 -3.67
C THR A 31 19.25 22.77 -2.50
N THR A 32 18.23 23.27 -1.85
CA THR A 32 17.52 22.52 -0.79
C THR A 32 16.47 21.61 -1.42
N HIS A 33 16.35 20.38 -0.92
CA HIS A 33 15.31 19.43 -1.28
C HIS A 33 14.21 19.39 -0.23
N ASN A 34 12.97 19.35 -0.67
CA ASN A 34 11.83 19.12 0.19
C ASN A 34 11.33 17.69 0.02
N TYR A 35 11.95 16.75 0.68
CA TYR A 35 11.63 15.32 0.59
C TYR A 35 10.19 14.99 0.95
N ILE A 36 9.51 15.82 1.73
CA ILE A 36 8.09 15.62 2.03
C ILE A 36 7.26 15.82 0.78
N ASN A 37 7.53 16.87 0.00
CA ASN A 37 6.82 17.10 -1.26
C ASN A 37 7.09 15.99 -2.28
N ASP A 38 8.31 15.45 -2.30
CA ASP A 38 8.69 14.38 -3.22
C ASP A 38 8.04 13.02 -2.84
N LEU A 39 7.74 12.84 -1.56
CA LEU A 39 7.08 11.63 -1.05
C LEU A 39 5.56 11.70 -1.06
N MET A 40 5.00 12.90 -1.22
CA MET A 40 3.55 13.12 -1.15
C MET A 40 3.00 13.56 -2.50
N GLN A 41 1.76 13.18 -2.74
CA GLN A 41 1.02 13.56 -3.95
C GLN A 41 -0.42 13.93 -3.59
N THR A 42 -1.06 14.66 -4.50
CA THR A 42 -2.51 14.82 -4.45
C THR A 42 -3.13 13.50 -4.87
N ALA A 43 -3.92 12.91 -4.00
CA ALA A 43 -4.57 11.62 -4.21
C ALA A 43 -6.01 11.83 -4.73
N SER A 44 -6.44 10.95 -5.61
CA SER A 44 -7.81 10.87 -6.11
C SER A 44 -8.46 9.56 -5.68
N SER A 45 -9.78 9.58 -5.53
CA SER A 45 -10.58 8.40 -5.19
C SER A 45 -11.75 8.26 -6.15
N TRP A 46 -11.93 7.05 -6.68
CA TRP A 46 -13.02 6.73 -7.59
C TRP A 46 -13.78 5.51 -7.07
N ASN A 47 -15.11 5.60 -7.10
CA ASN A 47 -15.98 4.48 -6.73
C ASN A 47 -17.14 4.38 -7.71
N HIS A 48 -17.25 3.24 -8.37
CA HIS A 48 -18.28 2.95 -9.36
C HIS A 48 -19.08 1.74 -8.95
N ASP A 49 -20.40 1.90 -8.90
CA ASP A 49 -21.35 0.85 -8.58
C ASP A 49 -22.32 0.66 -9.74
N VAL A 50 -22.47 -0.58 -10.19
CA VAL A 50 -23.49 -0.96 -11.15
C VAL A 50 -24.27 -2.15 -10.59
N SER A 51 -25.58 -2.07 -10.56
CA SER A 51 -26.42 -3.17 -10.13
C SER A 51 -27.59 -3.41 -11.07
N LEU A 52 -27.96 -4.67 -11.18
CA LEU A 52 -29.10 -5.13 -11.96
C LEU A 52 -29.93 -6.09 -11.10
N SER A 53 -31.21 -5.87 -11.04
CA SER A 53 -32.13 -6.76 -10.38
C SER A 53 -33.39 -6.97 -11.22
N GLY A 54 -33.97 -8.13 -11.09
CA GLY A 54 -35.19 -8.46 -11.81
C GLY A 54 -35.76 -9.79 -11.37
N GLY A 55 -36.82 -10.16 -12.02
CA GLY A 55 -37.42 -11.47 -11.78
C GLY A 55 -38.89 -11.57 -12.10
N THR A 56 -39.41 -12.71 -11.73
CA THR A 56 -40.81 -13.11 -11.83
C THR A 56 -41.30 -13.57 -10.46
N ASP A 57 -42.51 -14.02 -10.35
CA ASP A 57 -43.01 -14.64 -9.11
C ASP A 57 -42.25 -15.91 -8.70
N LYS A 58 -41.57 -16.54 -9.64
CA LYS A 58 -40.82 -17.80 -9.41
C LYS A 58 -39.32 -17.58 -9.29
N THR A 59 -38.78 -16.59 -10.00
CA THR A 59 -37.33 -16.34 -10.07
C THR A 59 -37.07 -14.91 -9.71
N LYS A 60 -36.13 -14.67 -8.80
CA LYS A 60 -35.62 -13.34 -8.48
C LYS A 60 -34.12 -13.38 -8.54
N PHE A 61 -33.51 -12.38 -9.16
CA PHE A 61 -32.07 -12.25 -9.21
C PHE A 61 -31.63 -10.83 -8.87
N TYR A 62 -30.44 -10.74 -8.37
CA TYR A 62 -29.71 -9.51 -8.13
C TYR A 62 -28.25 -9.73 -8.50
N SER A 63 -27.68 -8.83 -9.27
CA SER A 63 -26.26 -8.81 -9.61
C SER A 63 -25.73 -7.41 -9.40
N SER A 64 -24.53 -7.29 -8.87
CA SER A 64 -23.83 -6.01 -8.77
C SER A 64 -22.34 -6.17 -8.94
N VAL A 65 -21.72 -5.13 -9.50
CA VAL A 65 -20.28 -4.98 -9.60
C VAL A 65 -19.93 -3.61 -9.03
N ASN A 66 -18.94 -3.58 -8.14
CA ASN A 66 -18.38 -2.37 -7.59
C ASN A 66 -16.88 -2.34 -7.89
N TYR A 67 -16.41 -1.22 -8.38
CA TYR A 67 -15.00 -0.92 -8.55
C TYR A 67 -14.64 0.31 -7.75
N MET A 68 -13.59 0.21 -6.97
CA MET A 68 -13.04 1.31 -6.17
C MET A 68 -11.54 1.42 -6.43
N ASP A 69 -11.08 2.63 -6.63
CA ASP A 69 -9.68 2.98 -6.82
C ASP A 69 -9.37 4.19 -5.94
N ASP A 70 -8.54 3.99 -4.94
CA ASP A 70 -8.08 5.01 -4.01
C ASP A 70 -6.57 5.18 -4.16
N GLU A 71 -6.15 6.28 -4.75
CA GLU A 71 -4.75 6.67 -4.69
C GLU A 71 -4.37 7.06 -3.27
N GLY A 72 -3.19 6.64 -2.83
CA GLY A 72 -2.63 7.08 -1.56
C GLY A 72 -2.01 8.46 -1.67
N ILE A 73 -2.04 9.24 -0.58
CA ILE A 73 -1.33 10.52 -0.48
C ILE A 73 0.19 10.37 -0.53
N ARG A 74 0.71 9.15 -0.35
CA ARG A 74 2.12 8.84 -0.60
C ARG A 74 2.30 8.37 -2.05
N VAL A 75 3.35 8.85 -2.70
CA VAL A 75 3.71 8.40 -4.05
C VAL A 75 3.84 6.88 -4.10
N LYS A 76 3.38 6.26 -5.18
CA LYS A 76 3.35 4.81 -5.41
C LYS A 76 2.50 4.00 -4.40
N SER A 77 1.67 4.63 -3.58
CA SER A 77 0.72 3.90 -2.74
C SER A 77 -0.71 4.00 -3.29
N GLY A 78 -1.46 2.94 -3.15
CA GLY A 78 -2.84 2.90 -3.63
C GLY A 78 -3.56 1.64 -3.19
N PHE A 79 -4.87 1.68 -3.37
CA PHE A 79 -5.77 0.61 -3.05
C PHE A 79 -6.80 0.47 -4.16
N GLN A 80 -6.89 -0.70 -4.76
CA GLN A 80 -7.91 -1.03 -5.75
C GLN A 80 -8.76 -2.19 -5.26
N ARG A 81 -10.05 -2.13 -5.49
CA ARG A 81 -10.97 -3.18 -5.09
C ARG A 81 -12.03 -3.45 -6.15
N TRP A 82 -12.17 -4.70 -6.50
CA TRP A 82 -13.29 -5.24 -7.26
C TRP A 82 -14.18 -6.07 -6.36
N ASN A 83 -15.47 -5.82 -6.41
CA ASN A 83 -16.48 -6.67 -5.80
C ASN A 83 -17.52 -7.07 -6.84
N ALA A 84 -17.85 -8.35 -6.88
CA ALA A 84 -18.96 -8.86 -7.66
C ALA A 84 -19.90 -9.67 -6.76
N ASN A 85 -21.19 -9.41 -6.87
CA ASN A 85 -22.21 -10.13 -6.13
C ASN A 85 -23.25 -10.66 -7.10
N PHE A 86 -23.68 -11.88 -6.87
CA PHE A 86 -24.79 -12.49 -7.58
C PHE A 86 -25.67 -13.25 -6.60
N LYS A 87 -26.98 -12.96 -6.64
CA LYS A 87 -27.98 -13.65 -5.84
C LYS A 87 -29.08 -14.14 -6.73
N LEU A 88 -29.52 -15.36 -6.49
CA LEU A 88 -30.63 -15.98 -7.19
C LEU A 88 -31.54 -16.67 -6.18
N THR A 89 -32.83 -16.36 -6.22
CA THR A 89 -33.87 -17.09 -5.53
C THR A 89 -34.79 -17.72 -6.56
N GLN A 90 -34.91 -19.03 -6.52
CA GLN A 90 -35.74 -19.81 -7.44
C GLN A 90 -36.79 -20.62 -6.67
N LYS A 91 -38.06 -20.34 -6.88
CA LYS A 91 -39.14 -21.22 -6.45
C LYS A 91 -39.27 -22.37 -7.46
N ILE A 92 -38.78 -23.55 -7.09
CA ILE A 92 -38.82 -24.74 -7.95
C ILE A 92 -40.26 -25.22 -8.09
N ASN A 93 -40.99 -25.20 -6.96
CA ASN A 93 -42.42 -25.50 -6.93
C ASN A 93 -43.07 -24.79 -5.72
N LYS A 94 -44.37 -25.06 -5.43
CA LYS A 94 -45.11 -24.43 -4.32
C LYS A 94 -44.51 -24.72 -2.93
N LYS A 95 -43.70 -25.76 -2.81
CA LYS A 95 -43.13 -26.22 -1.52
C LYS A 95 -41.62 -26.06 -1.45
N LEU A 96 -40.91 -25.91 -2.57
CA LEU A 96 -39.46 -25.94 -2.61
C LEU A 96 -38.90 -24.63 -3.21
N THR A 97 -38.04 -24.00 -2.48
CA THR A 97 -37.30 -22.80 -2.91
C THR A 97 -35.80 -23.05 -2.77
N ALA A 98 -35.05 -22.67 -3.78
CA ALA A 98 -33.59 -22.67 -3.78
C ALA A 98 -33.07 -21.23 -3.78
N ASP A 99 -32.09 -20.95 -2.93
CA ASP A 99 -31.38 -19.69 -2.87
C ASP A 99 -29.90 -19.94 -3.17
N PHE A 100 -29.31 -19.05 -3.95
CA PHE A 100 -27.90 -19.03 -4.28
C PHE A 100 -27.34 -17.62 -4.08
N ASP A 101 -26.21 -17.49 -3.39
CA ASP A 101 -25.49 -16.22 -3.14
C ASP A 101 -24.02 -16.46 -3.45
N LEU A 102 -23.47 -15.75 -4.45
CA LEU A 102 -22.07 -15.76 -4.81
C LEU A 102 -21.50 -14.36 -4.64
N ARG A 103 -20.39 -14.27 -3.95
CA ARG A 103 -19.64 -13.02 -3.78
C ARG A 103 -18.18 -13.27 -4.09
N TYR A 104 -17.62 -12.38 -4.87
CA TYR A 104 -16.21 -12.31 -5.18
C TYR A 104 -15.67 -10.94 -4.77
N SER A 105 -14.50 -10.91 -4.19
CA SER A 105 -13.79 -9.68 -3.88
C SER A 105 -12.32 -9.88 -4.17
N GLU A 106 -11.75 -8.94 -4.90
CA GLU A 106 -10.34 -8.81 -5.18
C GLU A 106 -9.88 -7.44 -4.71
N ILE A 107 -8.80 -7.42 -3.95
CA ILE A 107 -8.21 -6.20 -3.40
C ILE A 107 -6.74 -6.23 -3.74
N GLU A 108 -6.27 -5.17 -4.39
CA GLU A 108 -4.87 -4.89 -4.60
C GLU A 108 -4.47 -3.70 -3.74
N VAL A 109 -3.41 -3.85 -2.96
CA VAL A 109 -2.80 -2.78 -2.19
C VAL A 109 -1.40 -2.60 -2.71
N ASN A 110 -1.14 -1.43 -3.25
CA ASN A 110 0.18 -0.97 -3.63
C ASN A 110 0.75 -0.13 -2.50
N GLY A 111 1.95 -0.43 -2.06
CA GLY A 111 2.66 0.36 -1.08
C GLY A 111 4.06 0.64 -1.59
N SER A 112 4.42 1.90 -1.76
CA SER A 112 5.83 2.23 -1.84
C SER A 112 6.48 1.68 -0.58
N GLY A 113 7.51 0.85 -0.76
CA GLY A 113 8.23 0.22 0.35
C GLY A 113 8.38 1.14 1.55
N PHE A 114 8.65 0.58 2.68
CA PHE A 114 8.58 1.17 4.02
C PHE A 114 9.42 2.45 4.25
N GLY A 115 9.65 3.29 3.22
CA GLY A 115 10.27 4.59 3.37
C GLY A 115 9.60 5.32 4.52
N ASN A 116 10.28 5.40 5.65
CA ASN A 116 9.77 6.02 6.84
C ASN A 116 9.51 7.48 6.52
N ALA A 117 8.25 7.93 6.60
CA ALA A 117 7.96 9.35 6.54
C ALA A 117 8.80 10.13 7.58
N THR A 118 9.16 9.47 8.68
CA THR A 118 10.09 9.99 9.69
C THR A 118 11.46 10.35 9.10
N SER A 119 11.97 9.57 8.13
CA SER A 119 13.26 9.89 7.47
C SER A 119 13.17 11.20 6.70
N ALA A 120 12.03 11.54 6.12
CA ALA A 120 11.85 12.79 5.37
C ALA A 120 11.95 14.05 6.24
N TYR A 121 11.63 13.93 7.54
CA TYR A 121 11.76 15.05 8.50
C TYR A 121 13.14 15.13 9.14
N THR A 122 13.85 14.02 9.21
CA THR A 122 15.13 13.93 9.91
C THR A 122 16.33 13.95 8.98
N TYR A 123 16.10 13.64 7.69
CA TYR A 123 17.17 13.68 6.70
C TYR A 123 17.54 15.12 6.33
N ARG A 124 18.82 15.35 6.09
CA ARG A 124 19.28 16.69 5.71
C ARG A 124 18.64 17.14 4.39
N PRO A 125 18.23 18.41 4.27
CA PRO A 125 17.57 18.93 3.09
C PRO A 125 18.55 19.36 1.97
N VAL A 126 19.81 18.95 2.05
CA VAL A 126 20.87 19.29 1.08
C VAL A 126 21.71 18.07 0.79
N ASP A 127 22.27 18.02 -0.41
CA ASP A 127 23.21 16.96 -0.77
C ASP A 127 24.49 17.01 0.08
N ASN A 128 25.19 15.89 0.17
CA ASN A 128 26.46 15.84 0.88
C ASN A 128 27.58 16.41 0.03
N PRO A 129 28.16 17.60 0.36
CA PRO A 129 29.23 18.19 -0.42
C PRO A 129 30.52 17.37 -0.39
N LEU A 130 30.65 16.47 0.60
CA LEU A 130 31.85 15.68 0.81
C LEU A 130 31.80 14.32 0.06
N GLY A 131 30.66 14.02 -0.58
CA GLY A 131 30.39 12.72 -1.16
C GLY A 131 30.16 11.63 -0.10
N ASP A 132 29.72 10.46 -0.54
CA ASP A 132 29.29 9.36 0.35
C ASP A 132 30.45 8.80 1.21
N ALA A 133 31.66 8.78 0.68
CA ALA A 133 32.82 8.23 1.37
C ALA A 133 33.24 8.99 2.61
N SER A 134 32.96 10.29 2.71
CA SER A 134 33.36 11.12 3.85
C SER A 134 32.36 11.06 5.01
N PHE A 135 31.12 10.78 4.73
CA PHE A 135 30.08 10.58 5.76
C PHE A 135 30.33 9.32 6.58
N THR A 136 30.79 8.26 5.94
CA THR A 136 31.04 6.96 6.59
C THR A 136 32.22 7.00 7.57
N ALA A 137 33.19 7.83 7.35
CA ALA A 137 34.32 8.02 8.28
C ALA A 137 33.86 8.56 9.66
N GLY A 138 32.62 9.00 9.77
CA GLY A 138 32.04 9.65 10.93
C GLY A 138 31.31 8.76 11.91
N PHE A 139 30.71 7.65 11.46
CA PHE A 139 29.81 6.83 12.28
C PHE A 139 30.26 5.39 12.56
N GLY A 140 31.55 5.11 12.42
CA GLY A 140 32.12 3.79 12.67
C GLY A 140 32.45 3.06 11.38
N GLN A 141 33.57 2.37 11.41
CA GLN A 141 34.05 1.60 10.27
C GLN A 141 33.00 0.56 9.83
N GLY A 142 32.51 0.68 8.62
CA GLY A 142 31.92 -0.46 7.95
C GLY A 142 30.67 -0.26 7.13
N ASP A 143 29.99 0.89 7.16
CA ASP A 143 28.72 0.99 6.44
C ASP A 143 28.70 2.19 5.47
N THR A 144 29.26 1.95 4.29
CA THR A 144 29.27 2.91 3.17
C THR A 144 27.89 3.18 2.60
N ASN A 145 26.87 2.39 3.01
CA ASN A 145 25.52 2.47 2.48
C ASN A 145 24.53 3.19 3.41
N MET A 146 24.96 3.63 4.59
CA MET A 146 24.02 4.23 5.56
C MET A 146 23.39 5.53 5.08
N GLU A 147 24.08 6.33 4.31
CA GLU A 147 23.54 7.59 3.81
C GLU A 147 22.51 7.32 2.70
N GLU A 148 22.83 6.46 1.77
CA GLU A 148 21.94 6.11 0.67
C GLU A 148 20.66 5.43 1.19
N THR A 149 20.79 4.49 2.12
CA THR A 149 19.65 3.82 2.77
C THR A 149 18.85 4.74 3.69
N SER A 150 19.44 5.82 4.21
CA SER A 150 18.75 6.82 5.02
C SER A 150 18.00 7.86 4.16
N ASN A 151 18.31 7.96 2.88
CA ASN A 151 17.63 8.86 1.97
C ASN A 151 16.14 8.46 1.87
N PRO A 152 15.20 9.41 2.12
CA PRO A 152 13.77 9.12 2.09
C PRO A 152 13.27 8.56 0.74
N LEU A 153 13.94 8.94 -0.36
CA LEU A 153 13.60 8.49 -1.72
C LEU A 153 14.20 7.12 -2.06
N TYR A 154 15.14 6.62 -1.28
CA TYR A 154 15.78 5.33 -1.56
C TYR A 154 14.75 4.20 -1.67
N TYR A 155 13.92 4.02 -0.67
CA TYR A 155 12.89 2.98 -0.68
C TYR A 155 11.82 3.22 -1.73
N LEU A 156 11.49 4.49 -2.03
CA LEU A 156 10.56 4.83 -3.09
C LEU A 156 11.05 4.35 -4.46
N ASN A 157 12.36 4.41 -4.69
CA ASN A 157 12.97 4.07 -5.97
C ASN A 157 13.40 2.61 -6.08
N THR A 158 13.64 1.94 -4.95
CA THR A 158 14.25 0.60 -4.92
C THR A 158 13.30 -0.51 -4.49
N VAL A 159 12.19 -0.20 -3.82
CA VAL A 159 11.26 -1.22 -3.29
C VAL A 159 9.88 -1.05 -3.86
N ASP A 160 9.39 -2.07 -4.54
CA ASP A 160 7.99 -2.19 -4.93
C ASP A 160 7.30 -3.29 -4.10
N TYR A 161 6.16 -2.96 -3.53
CA TYR A 161 5.34 -3.87 -2.74
C TYR A 161 3.93 -3.92 -3.28
N ILE A 162 3.47 -5.12 -3.61
CA ILE A 162 2.11 -5.37 -4.07
C ILE A 162 1.51 -6.50 -3.25
N LYS A 163 0.34 -6.26 -2.68
CA LYS A 163 -0.43 -7.25 -1.95
C LYS A 163 -1.79 -7.43 -2.60
N ASN A 164 -2.03 -8.65 -3.10
CA ASN A 164 -3.32 -9.07 -3.65
C ASN A 164 -4.05 -9.95 -2.64
N MET A 165 -5.30 -9.59 -2.36
CA MET A 165 -6.18 -10.35 -1.47
C MET A 165 -7.43 -10.75 -2.23
N TYR A 166 -7.70 -12.05 -2.26
CA TYR A 166 -8.83 -12.63 -2.96
C TYR A 166 -9.78 -13.28 -1.97
N ARG A 167 -11.05 -13.07 -2.16
CA ARG A 167 -12.10 -13.69 -1.35
C ARG A 167 -13.23 -14.16 -2.24
N ILE A 168 -13.58 -15.43 -2.10
CA ILE A 168 -14.78 -16.00 -2.73
C ILE A 168 -15.67 -16.58 -1.63
N ARG A 169 -16.96 -16.27 -1.72
CA ARG A 169 -17.99 -16.83 -0.85
C ARG A 169 -19.15 -17.30 -1.72
N ALA A 170 -19.45 -18.58 -1.63
CA ALA A 170 -20.60 -19.18 -2.24
C ALA A 170 -21.50 -19.78 -1.17
N LYS A 171 -22.80 -19.56 -1.30
CA LYS A 171 -23.81 -20.08 -0.39
C LYS A 171 -24.97 -20.63 -1.19
N GLY A 172 -25.36 -21.85 -0.90
CA GLY A 172 -26.56 -22.48 -1.43
C GLY A 172 -27.49 -22.85 -0.29
N ALA A 173 -28.79 -22.63 -0.45
CA ALA A 173 -29.79 -23.04 0.50
C ALA A 173 -31.00 -23.63 -0.21
N LEU A 174 -31.58 -24.68 0.38
CA LEU A 174 -32.85 -25.26 0.00
C LEU A 174 -33.82 -25.13 1.14
N THR A 175 -34.98 -24.55 0.87
CA THR A 175 -36.09 -24.41 1.83
C THR A 175 -37.25 -25.22 1.35
N TRP A 176 -37.67 -26.16 2.16
CA TRP A 176 -38.80 -27.08 1.87
C TRP A 176 -39.93 -26.89 2.87
N ASN A 177 -41.06 -26.44 2.42
CA ASN A 177 -42.32 -26.40 3.18
C ASN A 177 -42.97 -27.77 3.14
N VAL A 178 -42.71 -28.60 4.14
CA VAL A 178 -43.13 -30.02 4.19
C VAL A 178 -44.65 -30.11 4.27
N ILE A 179 -45.22 -29.48 5.30
CA ILE A 179 -46.67 -29.33 5.54
C ILE A 179 -46.93 -27.92 6.09
N LYS A 180 -48.20 -27.53 6.23
CA LYS A 180 -48.57 -26.26 6.84
C LYS A 180 -48.01 -26.18 8.27
N GLY A 181 -47.19 -25.17 8.52
CA GLY A 181 -46.54 -24.94 9.82
C GLY A 181 -45.22 -25.66 10.02
N LEU A 182 -44.73 -26.50 9.06
CA LEU A 182 -43.43 -27.18 9.13
C LEU A 182 -42.55 -26.86 7.92
N THR A 183 -41.42 -26.23 8.15
CA THR A 183 -40.42 -25.91 7.13
C THR A 183 -39.08 -26.55 7.50
N ALA A 184 -38.48 -27.25 6.55
CA ALA A 184 -37.13 -27.74 6.63
C ALA A 184 -36.21 -26.86 5.75
N LYS A 185 -35.04 -26.49 6.29
CA LYS A 185 -34.05 -25.73 5.54
C LYS A 185 -32.68 -26.39 5.68
N THR A 186 -31.99 -26.54 4.55
CA THR A 186 -30.59 -26.91 4.50
C THR A 186 -29.79 -25.83 3.85
N GLU A 187 -28.57 -25.60 4.32
CA GLU A 187 -27.71 -24.55 3.86
C GLU A 187 -26.27 -25.06 3.79
N LEU A 188 -25.60 -24.80 2.68
CA LEU A 188 -24.20 -25.07 2.46
C LEU A 188 -23.49 -23.76 2.12
N SER A 189 -22.36 -23.48 2.78
CA SER A 189 -21.55 -22.31 2.46
C SER A 189 -20.09 -22.69 2.30
N LEU A 190 -19.47 -22.11 1.26
CA LEU A 190 -18.05 -22.16 1.00
C LEU A 190 -17.50 -20.74 1.17
N ASN A 191 -16.41 -20.61 1.95
CA ASN A 191 -15.70 -19.36 2.07
C ASN A 191 -14.19 -19.64 1.92
N ARG A 192 -13.57 -19.00 0.93
CA ARG A 192 -12.16 -19.16 0.65
C ARG A 192 -11.51 -17.78 0.52
N ASN A 193 -10.42 -17.59 1.26
CA ASN A 193 -9.58 -16.41 1.19
C ASN A 193 -8.15 -16.86 0.88
N TRP A 194 -7.46 -16.10 0.03
CA TRP A 194 -6.03 -16.27 -0.18
C TRP A 194 -5.40 -14.92 -0.47
N ASN A 195 -4.15 -14.77 -0.05
CA ASN A 195 -3.37 -13.57 -0.22
C ASN A 195 -2.10 -13.89 -0.98
N GLN A 196 -1.68 -12.98 -1.81
CA GLN A 196 -0.41 -13.03 -2.51
C GLN A 196 0.33 -11.72 -2.24
N GLU A 197 1.52 -11.82 -1.69
CA GLU A 197 2.39 -10.68 -1.45
C GLU A 197 3.63 -10.81 -2.34
N LYS A 198 3.98 -9.73 -3.00
CA LYS A 198 5.16 -9.60 -3.84
C LYS A 198 5.94 -8.39 -3.37
N THR A 199 7.19 -8.60 -3.02
CA THR A 199 8.13 -7.52 -2.74
C THR A 199 9.26 -7.65 -3.72
N TRP A 200 9.54 -6.61 -4.45
CA TRP A 200 10.67 -6.52 -5.35
C TRP A 200 11.62 -5.44 -4.82
N ASN A 201 12.88 -5.82 -4.64
CA ASN A 201 13.94 -4.91 -4.23
C ASN A 201 14.91 -4.81 -5.40
N ALA A 202 15.09 -3.63 -5.97
CA ALA A 202 16.18 -3.37 -6.87
C ALA A 202 17.47 -3.48 -6.06
N GLY A 203 18.14 -4.62 -6.15
CA GLY A 203 19.44 -4.79 -5.51
C GLY A 203 20.40 -3.71 -5.98
N GLN A 204 21.24 -3.21 -5.08
CA GLN A 204 22.39 -2.42 -5.49
C GLN A 204 23.21 -3.29 -6.44
N THR A 205 23.28 -2.90 -7.69
CA THR A 205 24.34 -3.40 -8.56
C THR A 205 25.62 -2.80 -8.04
N GLU A 206 26.42 -3.59 -7.37
CA GLU A 206 27.82 -3.23 -7.12
C GLU A 206 28.44 -2.83 -8.46
N LYS A 207 28.86 -1.58 -8.54
CA LYS A 207 29.67 -1.07 -9.63
C LYS A 207 31.12 -1.33 -9.33
#